data_2e5412b82306d8c19d58c1c5f293a8c2
#
_entry.id   2e5412b82306d8c19d58c1c5f293a8c2
#
_cell.length_a   1.000
_cell.length_b   1.000
_cell.length_c   1.000
_cell.angle_alpha   90.00
_cell.angle_beta   90.00
_cell.angle_gamma   90.00
#
_symmetry.space_group_name_H-M   'P 1'
#
loop_
_entity.id
_entity.type
_entity.pdbx_description
1 polymer ?
#
loop_
_entity_poly.entity_id
_entity_poly.type
_entity_poly.pdbx_seq_one_letter_code
_entity_poly.pdbx_strand_id
1 'polypeptide(L)'
;QTDKVLAKQTQPEVCFTCHKQQRVEVMRTYRHPILEGKVTCSDCHNPHGSIGRALMKRDSVVETCFQCHAEKRGPFVHPHDPVTEDCALCHNPHGTVVETMLKIRPPFLCHTCHSPHGGFIPQLRGQAQPGGVAQPIAGKGGVTATQGRGCKNCHTQVHGSNNPSGIPPTPQFQLR
;
A
#
# COMPACT_ATOMS: atom_id res chain seq x y z
N GLN A 1 -34.86 20.64 -9.61
CA GLN A 1 -33.68 20.49 -8.75
C GLN A 1 -32.95 19.23 -9.21
N THR A 2 -31.85 19.39 -9.89
CA THR A 2 -30.94 18.28 -10.15
C THR A 2 -30.38 17.82 -8.81
N ASP A 3 -30.55 16.55 -8.50
CA ASP A 3 -30.00 15.95 -7.29
C ASP A 3 -28.47 16.01 -7.37
N LYS A 4 -27.89 17.04 -6.74
CA LYS A 4 -26.46 17.31 -6.77
C LYS A 4 -25.62 16.15 -6.20
N VAL A 5 -26.22 15.29 -5.39
CA VAL A 5 -25.56 14.12 -4.80
C VAL A 5 -25.29 13.04 -5.85
N LEU A 6 -26.15 12.93 -6.85
CA LEU A 6 -26.01 11.97 -7.94
C LEU A 6 -25.10 12.44 -9.06
N ALA A 7 -24.87 13.74 -9.17
CA ALA A 7 -23.99 14.29 -10.19
C ALA A 7 -22.53 14.04 -9.82
N LYS A 8 -21.79 13.25 -10.62
CA LYS A 8 -20.39 12.89 -10.37
C LYS A 8 -19.50 14.09 -10.10
N GLN A 9 -19.73 15.20 -10.79
CA GLN A 9 -18.93 16.43 -10.66
C GLN A 9 -19.21 17.23 -9.39
N THR A 10 -20.39 17.12 -8.82
CA THR A 10 -20.81 17.92 -7.65
C THR A 10 -20.87 17.13 -6.36
N GLN A 11 -20.83 15.80 -6.42
CA GLN A 11 -20.88 14.93 -5.25
C GLN A 11 -19.79 15.24 -4.22
N PRO A 12 -18.50 15.43 -4.60
CA PRO A 12 -17.48 15.77 -3.64
C PRO A 12 -17.76 17.04 -2.85
N GLU A 13 -18.30 18.06 -3.51
CA GLU A 13 -18.64 19.33 -2.86
C GLU A 13 -19.69 19.15 -1.75
N VAL A 14 -20.69 18.32 -2.01
CA VAL A 14 -21.72 18.00 -1.01
C VAL A 14 -21.10 17.25 0.17
N CYS A 15 -20.31 16.23 -0.08
CA CYS A 15 -19.66 15.43 0.97
C CYS A 15 -18.68 16.26 1.80
N PHE A 16 -17.93 17.16 1.17
CA PHE A 16 -16.94 18.01 1.82
C PHE A 16 -17.54 19.08 2.73
N THR A 17 -18.82 19.32 2.69
CA THR A 17 -19.47 20.21 3.68
C THR A 17 -19.28 19.69 5.10
N CYS A 18 -19.30 18.36 5.28
CA CYS A 18 -19.07 17.68 6.55
C CYS A 18 -17.70 17.03 6.63
N HIS A 19 -17.22 16.38 5.56
CA HIS A 19 -15.97 15.62 5.53
C HIS A 19 -14.76 16.49 5.18
N LYS A 20 -14.43 17.43 6.08
CA LYS A 20 -13.36 18.43 5.88
C LYS A 20 -11.97 17.81 5.73
N GLN A 21 -11.68 16.77 6.51
CA GLN A 21 -10.40 16.07 6.44
C GLN A 21 -10.21 15.42 5.06
N GLN A 22 -11.21 14.72 4.56
CA GLN A 22 -11.16 14.08 3.26
C GLN A 22 -10.99 15.10 2.13
N ARG A 23 -11.61 16.29 2.28
CA ARG A 23 -11.36 17.40 1.35
C ARG A 23 -9.87 17.78 1.28
N VAL A 24 -9.19 17.87 2.42
CA VAL A 24 -7.75 18.17 2.45
C VAL A 24 -6.94 17.03 1.84
N GLU A 25 -7.30 15.79 2.13
CA GLU A 25 -6.59 14.63 1.64
C GLU A 25 -6.66 14.50 0.11
N VAL A 26 -7.83 14.72 -0.50
CA VAL A 26 -7.99 14.66 -1.97
C VAL A 26 -7.31 15.79 -2.71
N MET A 27 -6.81 16.82 -2.01
CA MET A 27 -5.99 17.88 -2.60
C MET A 27 -4.50 17.53 -2.63
N ARG A 28 -4.07 16.42 -2.00
CA ARG A 28 -2.67 16.01 -1.96
C ARG A 28 -2.19 15.51 -3.31
N THR A 29 -0.87 15.42 -3.45
CA THR A 29 -0.20 15.08 -4.73
C THR A 29 -0.61 13.71 -5.27
N TYR A 30 -0.64 12.71 -4.41
CA TYR A 30 -0.97 11.33 -4.80
C TYR A 30 -2.35 11.00 -4.24
N ARG A 31 -3.35 10.93 -5.12
CA ARG A 31 -4.76 10.70 -4.79
C ARG A 31 -5.48 9.95 -5.89
N HIS A 32 -6.63 9.41 -5.60
CA HIS A 32 -7.55 9.02 -6.66
C HIS A 32 -8.07 10.26 -7.40
N PRO A 33 -8.39 10.15 -8.69
CA PRO A 33 -8.82 11.27 -9.52
C PRO A 33 -10.28 11.67 -9.24
N ILE A 34 -10.54 12.04 -7.97
CA ILE A 34 -11.86 12.46 -7.46
C ILE A 34 -12.20 13.84 -7.98
N LEU A 35 -11.24 14.76 -7.96
CA LEU A 35 -11.43 16.14 -8.44
C LEU A 35 -11.63 16.20 -9.95
N GLU A 36 -11.08 15.24 -10.66
CA GLU A 36 -11.23 15.07 -12.11
C GLU A 36 -12.54 14.34 -12.49
N GLY A 37 -13.34 13.95 -11.51
CA GLY A 37 -14.62 13.27 -11.71
C GLY A 37 -14.53 11.85 -12.25
N LYS A 38 -13.34 11.23 -12.27
CA LYS A 38 -13.14 9.86 -12.73
C LYS A 38 -13.51 8.82 -11.68
N VAL A 39 -13.37 9.19 -10.40
CA VAL A 39 -13.78 8.41 -9.24
C VAL A 39 -14.63 9.30 -8.36
N THR A 40 -15.66 8.74 -7.75
CA THR A 40 -16.57 9.47 -6.87
C THR A 40 -16.58 8.86 -5.48
N CYS A 41 -17.08 9.60 -4.49
CA CYS A 41 -17.21 9.09 -3.13
C CYS A 41 -18.06 7.83 -3.09
N SER A 42 -19.15 7.80 -3.88
CA SER A 42 -20.09 6.68 -3.95
C SER A 42 -19.58 5.47 -4.76
N ASP A 43 -18.44 5.56 -5.42
CA ASP A 43 -17.83 4.38 -6.03
C ASP A 43 -17.27 3.43 -4.92
N CYS A 44 -16.86 4.00 -3.79
CA CYS A 44 -16.32 3.25 -2.65
C CYS A 44 -17.28 3.21 -1.46
N HIS A 45 -18.06 4.27 -1.21
CA HIS A 45 -18.93 4.41 -0.04
C HIS A 45 -20.40 4.35 -0.39
N ASN A 46 -21.21 3.79 0.50
CA ASN A 46 -22.66 3.85 0.44
C ASN A 46 -23.19 4.76 1.56
N PRO A 47 -23.52 6.04 1.27
CA PRO A 47 -23.96 6.99 2.29
C PRO A 47 -25.30 6.64 2.94
N HIS A 48 -26.10 5.76 2.33
CA HIS A 48 -27.36 5.28 2.88
C HIS A 48 -27.19 4.16 3.90
N GLY A 49 -26.00 3.64 4.07
CA GLY A 49 -25.67 2.59 5.03
C GLY A 49 -25.03 1.38 4.37
N SER A 50 -24.19 0.72 5.12
CA SER A 50 -23.61 -0.57 4.80
C SER A 50 -23.26 -1.31 6.07
N ILE A 51 -23.03 -2.61 5.98
CA ILE A 51 -22.53 -3.43 7.09
C ILE A 51 -21.02 -3.29 7.26
N GLY A 52 -20.33 -2.82 6.22
CA GLY A 52 -18.89 -2.64 6.21
C GLY A 52 -18.43 -1.42 6.98
N ARG A 53 -17.18 -1.47 7.45
CA ARG A 53 -16.50 -0.35 8.10
C ARG A 53 -16.50 0.88 7.18
N ALA A 54 -16.66 2.07 7.75
CA ALA A 54 -16.63 3.36 7.03
C ALA A 54 -17.65 3.45 5.87
N LEU A 55 -18.78 2.77 6.00
CA LEU A 55 -19.82 2.71 4.98
C LEU A 55 -19.31 2.23 3.61
N MET A 56 -18.38 1.29 3.61
CA MET A 56 -17.85 0.74 2.36
C MET A 56 -18.96 0.05 1.57
N LYS A 57 -18.91 0.18 0.25
CA LYS A 57 -19.92 -0.35 -0.67
C LYS A 57 -19.95 -1.88 -0.70
N ARG A 58 -18.82 -2.52 -0.39
CA ARG A 58 -18.70 -3.97 -0.23
C ARG A 58 -18.47 -4.33 1.23
N ASP A 59 -18.50 -5.60 1.54
CA ASP A 59 -18.38 -6.13 2.89
C ASP A 59 -17.01 -5.82 3.54
N SER A 60 -15.98 -5.62 2.71
CA SER A 60 -14.65 -5.24 3.17
C SER A 60 -14.02 -4.15 2.33
N VAL A 61 -12.98 -3.51 2.89
CA VAL A 61 -12.12 -2.56 2.16
C VAL A 61 -11.48 -3.25 0.97
N VAL A 62 -10.95 -4.44 1.17
CA VAL A 62 -10.26 -5.23 0.14
C VAL A 62 -11.18 -5.51 -1.05
N GLU A 63 -12.39 -6.01 -0.81
CA GLU A 63 -13.36 -6.29 -1.87
C GLU A 63 -13.82 -5.01 -2.60
N THR A 64 -13.86 -3.89 -1.91
CA THR A 64 -14.16 -2.59 -2.54
C THR A 64 -13.01 -2.16 -3.46
N CYS A 65 -11.77 -2.29 -3.03
CA CYS A 65 -10.61 -1.94 -3.84
C CYS A 65 -10.46 -2.84 -5.07
N PHE A 66 -10.72 -4.12 -4.94
CA PHE A 66 -10.62 -5.09 -6.03
C PHE A 66 -11.63 -4.91 -7.17
N GLN A 67 -12.64 -4.07 -7.00
CA GLN A 67 -13.53 -3.73 -8.11
C GLN A 67 -12.78 -3.05 -9.27
N CYS A 68 -11.72 -2.32 -8.95
CA CYS A 68 -10.90 -1.61 -9.93
C CYS A 68 -9.45 -2.15 -9.96
N HIS A 69 -8.94 -2.65 -8.84
CA HIS A 69 -7.56 -3.15 -8.68
C HIS A 69 -7.51 -4.68 -8.66
N ALA A 70 -8.21 -5.32 -9.60
CA ALA A 70 -8.31 -6.78 -9.67
C ALA A 70 -6.94 -7.46 -9.79
N GLU A 71 -5.95 -6.80 -10.38
CA GLU A 71 -4.59 -7.31 -10.54
C GLU A 71 -3.84 -7.49 -9.21
N LYS A 72 -4.35 -6.91 -8.12
CA LYS A 72 -3.78 -7.08 -6.77
C LYS A 72 -4.42 -8.23 -5.99
N ARG A 73 -5.47 -8.83 -6.53
CA ARG A 73 -6.23 -9.89 -5.87
C ARG A 73 -5.47 -11.22 -5.82
N GLY A 74 -4.68 -11.50 -6.81
CA GLY A 74 -4.06 -12.81 -6.99
C GLY A 74 -4.96 -13.79 -7.77
N PRO A 75 -4.85 -15.10 -7.55
CA PRO A 75 -4.07 -15.75 -6.50
C PRO A 75 -2.55 -15.64 -6.68
N PHE A 76 -1.83 -15.61 -5.58
CA PHE A 76 -0.37 -15.61 -5.56
C PHE A 76 0.16 -16.86 -4.86
N VAL A 77 1.28 -17.40 -5.36
CA VAL A 77 1.99 -18.50 -4.69
C VAL A 77 2.50 -18.05 -3.33
N HIS A 78 2.97 -16.80 -3.26
CA HIS A 78 3.42 -16.16 -2.02
C HIS A 78 2.57 -14.91 -1.79
N PRO A 79 1.42 -15.00 -1.11
CA PRO A 79 0.63 -13.83 -0.74
C PRO A 79 1.37 -13.03 0.34
N HIS A 80 1.08 -11.73 0.41
CA HIS A 80 1.49 -10.88 1.52
C HIS A 80 0.27 -10.63 2.40
N ASP A 81 0.23 -11.22 3.58
CA ASP A 81 -0.95 -11.27 4.44
C ASP A 81 -1.65 -9.94 4.65
N PRO A 82 -0.95 -8.81 4.96
CA PRO A 82 -1.61 -7.51 5.12
C PRO A 82 -2.40 -7.04 3.89
N VAL A 83 -2.03 -7.51 2.69
CA VAL A 83 -2.75 -7.17 1.45
C VAL A 83 -4.11 -7.86 1.38
N THR A 84 -4.22 -9.04 1.97
CA THR A 84 -5.47 -9.79 2.05
C THR A 84 -6.37 -9.31 3.19
N GLU A 85 -5.80 -8.64 4.18
CA GLU A 85 -6.52 -8.15 5.36
C GLU A 85 -7.16 -6.78 5.11
N ASP A 86 -6.35 -5.77 4.81
CA ASP A 86 -6.84 -4.40 4.58
C ASP A 86 -5.82 -3.56 3.79
N CYS A 87 -6.19 -3.11 2.61
CA CYS A 87 -5.37 -2.21 1.79
C CYS A 87 -5.06 -0.89 2.53
N ALA A 88 -5.95 -0.47 3.41
CA ALA A 88 -5.77 0.74 4.20
C ALA A 88 -4.72 0.61 5.32
N LEU A 89 -4.12 -0.55 5.55
CA LEU A 89 -2.94 -0.66 6.41
C LEU A 89 -1.78 0.16 5.84
N CYS A 90 -1.58 0.11 4.54
CA CYS A 90 -0.48 0.77 3.84
C CYS A 90 -0.90 2.05 3.10
N HIS A 91 -2.10 2.07 2.52
CA HIS A 91 -2.58 3.14 1.67
C HIS A 91 -3.62 4.04 2.34
N ASN A 92 -3.63 5.33 1.96
CA ASN A 92 -4.77 6.22 2.21
C ASN A 92 -5.43 6.54 0.86
N PRO A 93 -6.61 5.98 0.57
CA PRO A 93 -7.27 6.11 -0.73
C PRO A 93 -7.73 7.54 -1.05
N HIS A 94 -7.87 8.40 -0.06
CA HIS A 94 -8.23 9.80 -0.29
C HIS A 94 -7.05 10.62 -0.80
N GLY A 95 -5.83 10.30 -0.36
CA GLY A 95 -4.62 10.93 -0.85
C GLY A 95 -3.55 11.14 0.21
N THR A 96 -2.31 11.16 -0.25
CA THR A 96 -1.11 11.40 0.55
C THR A 96 -0.09 12.23 -0.21
N VAL A 97 0.97 12.61 0.46
CA VAL A 97 2.15 13.23 -0.15
C VAL A 97 3.21 12.20 -0.53
N VAL A 98 2.91 10.93 -0.33
CA VAL A 98 3.82 9.81 -0.65
C VAL A 98 3.31 9.11 -1.91
N GLU A 99 4.23 8.75 -2.78
CA GLU A 99 3.96 8.04 -4.02
C GLU A 99 3.07 6.82 -3.80
N THR A 100 2.19 6.54 -4.76
CA THR A 100 1.22 5.44 -4.72
C THR A 100 0.25 5.50 -3.53
N MET A 101 0.02 6.69 -2.99
CA MET A 101 -0.86 6.93 -1.84
C MET A 101 -0.47 6.15 -0.58
N LEU A 102 0.81 5.88 -0.37
CA LEU A 102 1.28 5.25 0.85
C LEU A 102 1.16 6.22 2.04
N LYS A 103 0.81 5.70 3.22
CA LYS A 103 0.72 6.48 4.46
C LYS A 103 2.07 6.96 4.94
N ILE A 104 3.08 6.13 4.76
CA ILE A 104 4.47 6.36 5.20
C ILE A 104 5.40 5.99 4.05
N ARG A 105 6.51 6.71 3.90
CA ARG A 105 7.51 6.40 2.87
C ARG A 105 8.26 5.09 3.19
N PRO A 106 8.48 4.21 2.20
CA PRO A 106 9.45 3.16 2.35
C PRO A 106 10.87 3.74 2.57
N PRO A 107 11.73 3.12 3.38
CA PRO A 107 11.54 1.82 4.03
C PRO A 107 10.75 1.87 5.34
N PHE A 108 10.43 3.06 5.86
CA PHE A 108 9.80 3.22 7.17
C PHE A 108 8.44 2.51 7.27
N LEU A 109 7.65 2.51 6.19
CA LEU A 109 6.41 1.75 6.16
C LEU A 109 6.65 0.26 6.40
N CYS A 110 7.67 -0.29 5.76
CA CYS A 110 8.01 -1.71 5.91
C CYS A 110 8.46 -2.04 7.34
N HIS A 111 9.18 -1.10 7.97
CA HIS A 111 9.69 -1.25 9.33
C HIS A 111 8.60 -1.18 10.41
N THR A 112 7.38 -0.81 10.07
CA THR A 112 6.27 -0.89 11.04
C THR A 112 5.94 -2.34 11.43
N CYS A 113 6.27 -3.30 10.57
CA CYS A 113 6.01 -4.72 10.78
C CYS A 113 7.27 -5.59 10.62
N HIS A 114 8.22 -5.18 9.78
CA HIS A 114 9.41 -5.93 9.49
C HIS A 114 10.65 -5.32 10.15
N SER A 115 11.41 -6.15 10.86
CA SER A 115 12.76 -5.77 11.26
C SER A 115 13.64 -5.64 10.01
N PRO A 116 14.49 -4.59 9.93
CA PRO A 116 15.49 -4.52 8.86
C PRO A 116 16.32 -5.80 8.90
N HIS A 117 16.81 -6.23 7.76
CA HIS A 117 17.57 -7.47 7.54
C HIS A 117 18.71 -7.73 8.54
N GLY A 118 18.43 -7.57 9.80
CA GLY A 118 19.36 -7.69 10.89
C GLY A 118 19.56 -9.10 11.39
N GLY A 119 18.78 -10.06 10.99
CA GLY A 119 18.90 -11.38 11.58
C GLY A 119 18.93 -12.54 10.61
N PHE A 120 18.51 -12.34 9.37
CA PHE A 120 18.20 -13.49 8.56
C PHE A 120 18.34 -13.35 7.05
N ILE A 121 19.35 -12.62 6.59
CA ILE A 121 19.81 -12.82 5.22
C ILE A 121 21.25 -13.29 5.26
N PRO A 122 21.44 -14.60 5.38
CA PRO A 122 22.78 -15.15 5.50
C PRO A 122 23.60 -14.99 4.24
N GLN A 123 22.99 -14.64 3.14
CA GLN A 123 23.64 -14.90 1.87
C GLN A 123 23.82 -13.70 0.96
N LEU A 124 23.39 -12.56 1.34
CA LEU A 124 23.87 -11.38 0.67
C LEU A 124 25.25 -11.08 1.25
N ARG A 125 26.31 -11.28 0.52
CA ARG A 125 27.68 -11.10 0.98
C ARG A 125 27.85 -9.85 1.86
N GLY A 126 28.38 -10.04 3.04
CA GLY A 126 28.74 -8.97 3.96
C GLY A 126 27.58 -8.40 4.77
N GLN A 127 26.54 -9.19 5.07
CA GLN A 127 25.39 -8.56 5.57
C GLN A 127 24.89 -8.85 6.90
N ALA A 128 24.70 -10.03 7.30
CA ALA A 128 24.19 -10.34 8.61
C ALA A 128 25.12 -11.29 9.30
N GLN A 129 25.58 -10.93 10.48
CA GLN A 129 26.16 -11.85 11.41
C GLN A 129 25.08 -12.41 12.33
N PRO A 130 25.28 -13.62 12.89
CA PRO A 130 24.50 -14.09 14.02
C PRO A 130 24.46 -13.01 15.12
N GLY A 131 23.27 -12.54 15.48
CA GLY A 131 23.09 -11.40 16.38
C GLY A 131 22.54 -10.14 15.74
N GLY A 132 22.27 -10.14 14.46
CA GLY A 132 21.47 -9.09 13.82
C GLY A 132 22.20 -7.84 13.41
N VAL A 133 23.51 -7.82 13.44
CA VAL A 133 24.31 -6.69 12.95
C VAL A 133 24.57 -6.87 11.46
N ALA A 134 24.01 -5.97 10.65
CA ALA A 134 24.27 -5.97 9.23
C ALA A 134 25.73 -5.61 8.96
N GLN A 135 26.44 -6.49 8.27
CA GLN A 135 27.80 -6.24 7.83
C GLN A 135 27.86 -5.40 6.55
N PRO A 136 28.93 -4.68 6.29
CA PRO A 136 29.09 -3.95 5.05
C PRO A 136 29.00 -4.84 3.81
N ILE A 137 28.20 -4.44 2.85
CA ILE A 137 28.24 -5.09 1.53
C ILE A 137 29.60 -4.76 0.91
N ALA A 138 30.35 -5.79 0.55
CA ALA A 138 31.69 -5.65 -0.02
C ALA A 138 32.68 -4.85 0.86
N GLY A 139 32.59 -4.99 2.19
CA GLY A 139 33.50 -4.31 3.11
C GLY A 139 33.28 -2.82 3.28
N LYS A 140 32.21 -2.27 2.71
CA LYS A 140 31.93 -0.84 2.77
C LYS A 140 30.51 -0.56 3.25
N GLY A 141 30.36 0.02 4.43
CA GLY A 141 29.15 0.72 4.84
C GLY A 141 27.92 -0.11 5.23
N GLY A 142 28.05 -1.12 6.00
CA GLY A 142 27.07 -1.99 6.67
C GLY A 142 25.59 -1.71 6.59
N VAL A 143 25.07 -1.34 7.70
CA VAL A 143 23.64 -1.07 7.96
C VAL A 143 23.05 -0.05 6.98
N THR A 144 23.83 0.94 6.57
CA THR A 144 23.41 2.00 5.66
C THR A 144 23.09 1.49 4.25
N ALA A 145 23.73 0.43 3.79
CA ALA A 145 23.48 -0.08 2.43
C ALA A 145 22.14 -0.85 2.32
N THR A 146 21.70 -1.47 3.41
CA THR A 146 20.40 -2.17 3.45
C THR A 146 19.29 -1.28 4.01
N GLN A 147 19.57 -0.43 4.97
CA GLN A 147 18.59 0.46 5.58
C GLN A 147 18.34 1.73 4.76
N GLY A 148 19.35 2.25 4.09
CA GLY A 148 19.22 3.43 3.24
C GLY A 148 18.70 3.12 1.83
N ARG A 149 18.65 1.85 1.44
CA ARG A 149 18.05 1.42 0.17
C ARG A 149 16.60 1.05 0.41
N GLY A 150 15.73 1.47 -0.49
CA GLY A 150 14.32 1.09 -0.42
C GLY A 150 14.18 -0.43 -0.51
N CYS A 151 13.37 -1.03 0.36
CA CYS A 151 13.09 -2.46 0.35
C CYS A 151 12.61 -2.94 -1.04
N LYS A 152 11.90 -2.09 -1.75
CA LYS A 152 11.40 -2.31 -3.11
C LYS A 152 12.49 -2.48 -4.18
N ASN A 153 13.75 -2.14 -3.89
CA ASN A 153 14.84 -2.40 -4.83
C ASN A 153 15.10 -3.90 -5.01
N CYS A 154 14.74 -4.70 -4.00
CA CYS A 154 14.84 -6.16 -4.03
C CYS A 154 13.47 -6.82 -3.93
N HIS A 155 12.55 -6.29 -3.12
CA HIS A 155 11.20 -6.82 -2.95
C HIS A 155 10.20 -6.05 -3.82
N THR A 156 10.20 -6.33 -5.12
CA THR A 156 9.38 -5.58 -6.09
C THR A 156 7.91 -5.97 -6.06
N GLN A 157 7.58 -7.17 -5.58
CA GLN A 157 6.23 -7.75 -5.59
C GLN A 157 5.60 -7.75 -4.19
N VAL A 158 5.46 -6.57 -3.60
CA VAL A 158 4.98 -6.42 -2.21
C VAL A 158 3.51 -6.84 -1.99
N HIS A 159 2.71 -6.91 -3.05
CA HIS A 159 1.31 -7.34 -2.94
C HIS A 159 1.14 -8.86 -3.01
N GLY A 160 2.14 -9.56 -3.48
CA GLY A 160 2.18 -10.99 -3.67
C GLY A 160 3.02 -11.36 -4.88
N SER A 161 3.58 -12.55 -4.88
CA SER A 161 4.48 -13.05 -5.91
C SER A 161 4.13 -14.44 -6.36
N ASN A 162 4.32 -14.70 -7.64
CA ASN A 162 4.25 -16.02 -8.24
C ASN A 162 5.64 -16.61 -8.53
N ASN A 163 6.67 -16.03 -7.93
CA ASN A 163 8.03 -16.57 -8.03
C ASN A 163 8.08 -17.98 -7.42
N PRO A 164 8.42 -19.02 -8.19
CA PRO A 164 8.46 -20.38 -7.68
C PRO A 164 9.65 -20.62 -6.74
N SER A 165 10.65 -19.74 -6.73
CA SER A 165 11.84 -19.89 -5.92
C SER A 165 11.65 -19.32 -4.53
N GLY A 166 11.50 -20.17 -3.54
CA GLY A 166 11.62 -19.81 -2.12
C GLY A 166 13.05 -19.85 -1.60
N ILE A 167 14.05 -20.11 -2.47
CA ILE A 167 15.44 -20.34 -2.07
C ILE A 167 16.27 -19.07 -2.25
N PRO A 168 17.01 -18.64 -1.22
CA PRO A 168 18.03 -17.58 -1.36
C PRO A 168 19.01 -17.90 -2.51
N PRO A 169 19.51 -16.91 -3.27
CA PRO A 169 19.51 -15.49 -2.92
C PRO A 169 18.33 -14.68 -3.50
N THR A 170 17.38 -15.29 -4.17
CA THR A 170 16.29 -14.56 -4.80
C THR A 170 15.11 -14.47 -3.84
N PRO A 171 14.79 -13.28 -3.30
CA PRO A 171 13.63 -13.11 -2.43
C PRO A 171 12.34 -13.51 -3.12
N GLN A 172 11.47 -14.21 -2.39
CA GLN A 172 10.19 -14.68 -2.94
C GLN A 172 9.32 -13.55 -3.51
N PHE A 173 9.49 -12.31 -3.04
CA PHE A 173 8.78 -11.14 -3.54
C PHE A 173 9.57 -10.32 -4.58
N GLN A 174 10.61 -10.86 -5.18
CA GLN A 174 11.45 -10.15 -6.14
C GLN A 174 10.96 -10.28 -7.58
N LEU A 175 10.42 -11.43 -7.96
CA LEU A 175 9.98 -11.72 -9.32
C LEU A 175 8.45 -11.75 -9.42
N ARG A 176 7.98 -11.57 -10.65
CA ARG A 176 6.54 -11.56 -10.99
C ARG A 176 5.88 -12.92 -10.83
#